data_d7a04224269556a68a969fd7f9b20e53
#
_entry.id   d7a04224269556a68a969fd7f9b20e53
#
_cell.length_a   1.000
_cell.length_b   1.000
_cell.length_c   1.000
_cell.angle_alpha   90.00
_cell.angle_beta   90.00
_cell.angle_gamma   90.00
#
_symmetry.space_group_name_H-M   'P 1'
#
loop_
_entity.id
_entity.type
_entity.pdbx_description
1 polymer ?
#
loop_
_entity_poly.entity_id
_entity_poly.type
_entity_poly.pdbx_seq_one_letter_code
_entity_poly.pdbx_strand_id
1 'polypeptide(L)'
;ESGVTVRCNLNLQNPSGNPDLAVPEIIESLERQQVKVQPGKWFPYALHLSGFERVDSMEAFARGRLQVQDESSMLVGAVSGIKPGQEVLDVCAAPGGKSLHAADLLAGTGVIFSCDLSETKVHLIQENMERTGVDHCELYRQNARILRKDWIDSVDVLIADLPCSGLGVIGGKCDIKYHTHREDIDELASLQREI
;
A
#
# COMPACT_ATOMS: atom_id res chain seq x y z
N GLU A 1 -18.93 9.25 -12.51
CA GLU A 1 -17.48 9.56 -12.50
C GLU A 1 -16.77 8.49 -11.67
N SER A 2 -15.78 7.81 -12.27
CA SER A 2 -14.96 6.83 -11.54
C SER A 2 -14.05 7.59 -10.56
N GLY A 3 -14.23 7.36 -9.27
CA GLY A 3 -13.36 7.90 -8.23
C GLY A 3 -12.23 6.93 -7.87
N VAL A 4 -11.22 7.42 -7.17
CA VAL A 4 -10.13 6.63 -6.61
C VAL A 4 -9.99 6.91 -5.11
N THR A 5 -9.68 5.89 -4.34
CA THR A 5 -9.33 6.05 -2.94
C THR A 5 -7.82 6.19 -2.81
N VAL A 6 -7.40 7.16 -2.03
CA VAL A 6 -5.98 7.40 -1.73
C VAL A 6 -5.74 7.46 -0.23
N ARG A 7 -4.55 7.06 0.19
CA ARG A 7 -4.02 7.28 1.52
C ARG A 7 -3.08 8.49 1.50
N CYS A 8 -3.26 9.41 2.44
CA CYS A 8 -2.30 10.48 2.68
C CYS A 8 -1.04 9.91 3.34
N ASN A 9 0.13 10.24 2.80
CA ASN A 9 1.41 9.87 3.39
C ASN A 9 1.72 10.85 4.53
N LEU A 10 1.71 10.35 5.76
CA LEU A 10 1.86 11.17 6.96
C LEU A 10 3.31 11.52 7.27
N ASN A 11 4.25 10.62 6.99
CA ASN A 11 5.65 10.77 7.36
C ASN A 11 6.36 11.92 6.65
N LEU A 12 6.06 12.15 5.36
CA LEU A 12 6.66 13.26 4.59
C LEU A 12 6.18 14.64 5.03
N GLN A 13 4.98 14.72 5.58
CA GLN A 13 4.33 15.98 5.90
C GLN A 13 4.44 16.33 7.38
N ASN A 14 4.45 15.30 8.19
CA ASN A 14 4.41 15.42 9.63
C ASN A 14 5.13 14.22 10.28
N PRO A 15 6.37 14.40 10.73
CA PRO A 15 7.16 13.34 11.37
C PRO A 15 6.49 12.74 12.61
N SER A 16 5.52 13.43 13.23
CA SER A 16 4.74 12.87 14.34
C SER A 16 3.62 11.93 13.87
N GLY A 17 3.38 11.83 12.56
CA GLY A 17 2.33 10.99 11.99
C GLY A 17 0.90 11.49 12.30
N ASN A 18 0.72 12.75 12.69
CA ASN A 18 -0.59 13.30 13.02
C ASN A 18 -1.36 13.72 11.77
N PRO A 19 -2.46 13.00 11.40
CA PRO A 19 -3.26 13.33 10.23
C PRO A 19 -3.92 14.70 10.30
N ASP A 20 -4.23 15.22 11.48
CA ASP A 20 -4.87 16.52 11.66
C ASP A 20 -4.00 17.69 11.16
N LEU A 21 -2.69 17.48 11.03
CA LEU A 21 -1.77 18.48 10.50
C LEU A 21 -1.49 18.31 9.00
N ALA A 22 -1.34 17.07 8.53
CA ALA A 22 -0.92 16.79 7.16
C ALA A 22 -2.08 16.79 6.15
N VAL A 23 -3.23 16.22 6.53
CA VAL A 23 -4.35 16.00 5.61
C VAL A 23 -4.99 17.30 5.09
N PRO A 24 -5.22 18.35 5.89
CA PRO A 24 -5.79 19.61 5.41
C PRO A 24 -4.96 20.27 4.30
N GLU A 25 -3.63 20.26 4.41
CA GLU A 25 -2.75 20.82 3.38
C GLU A 25 -2.83 20.03 2.06
N ILE A 26 -2.96 18.71 2.14
CA ILE A 26 -3.13 17.84 0.97
C ILE A 26 -4.47 18.15 0.29
N ILE A 27 -5.56 18.28 1.06
CA ILE A 27 -6.89 18.62 0.55
C ILE A 27 -6.83 19.96 -0.17
N GLU A 28 -6.27 20.99 0.44
CA GLU A 28 -6.13 22.32 -0.20
C GLU A 28 -5.37 22.26 -1.52
N SER A 29 -4.28 21.47 -1.58
CA SER A 29 -3.52 21.27 -2.82
C SER A 29 -4.33 20.61 -3.91
N LEU A 30 -5.17 19.63 -3.58
CA LEU A 30 -6.05 18.93 -4.52
C LEU A 30 -7.18 19.81 -5.01
N GLU A 31 -7.83 20.58 -4.13
CA GLU A 31 -8.92 21.50 -4.44
C GLU A 31 -8.45 22.64 -5.38
N ARG A 32 -7.23 23.15 -5.19
CA ARG A 32 -6.61 24.10 -6.13
C ARG A 32 -6.45 23.55 -7.53
N GLN A 33 -6.31 22.24 -7.69
CA GLN A 33 -6.28 21.54 -8.98
C GLN A 33 -7.67 21.07 -9.46
N GLN A 34 -8.75 21.56 -8.81
CA GLN A 34 -10.15 21.25 -9.13
C GLN A 34 -10.51 19.76 -8.94
N VAL A 35 -9.74 19.02 -8.15
CA VAL A 35 -10.06 17.66 -7.75
C VAL A 35 -11.14 17.70 -6.69
N LYS A 36 -12.20 16.91 -6.86
CA LYS A 36 -13.24 16.76 -5.85
C LYS A 36 -12.75 15.79 -4.79
N VAL A 37 -12.75 16.23 -3.53
CA VAL A 37 -12.24 15.49 -2.38
C VAL A 37 -13.37 15.17 -1.41
N GLN A 38 -13.47 13.91 -0.99
CA GLN A 38 -14.34 13.49 0.10
C GLN A 38 -13.51 12.73 1.13
N PRO A 39 -13.75 12.93 2.43
CA PRO A 39 -13.09 12.14 3.48
C PRO A 39 -13.40 10.65 3.33
N GLY A 40 -12.44 9.80 3.70
CA GLY A 40 -12.65 8.38 3.86
C GLY A 40 -13.64 8.10 4.99
N LYS A 41 -14.15 6.87 5.00
CA LYS A 41 -15.15 6.44 5.98
C LYS A 41 -14.54 6.00 7.31
N TRP A 42 -13.37 5.38 7.25
CA TRP A 42 -12.79 4.68 8.41
C TRP A 42 -11.48 5.29 8.90
N PHE A 43 -10.77 5.99 8.03
CA PHE A 43 -9.45 6.55 8.36
C PHE A 43 -9.39 8.05 8.09
N PRO A 44 -8.90 8.87 9.03
CA PRO A 44 -8.79 10.32 8.86
C PRO A 44 -7.77 10.72 7.78
N TYR A 45 -6.89 9.79 7.38
CA TYR A 45 -5.88 9.95 6.33
C TYR A 45 -6.29 9.32 4.99
N ALA A 46 -7.52 8.82 4.87
CA ALA A 46 -8.09 8.32 3.62
C ALA A 46 -8.93 9.40 2.93
N LEU A 47 -8.78 9.54 1.62
CA LEU A 47 -9.57 10.46 0.80
C LEU A 47 -10.13 9.72 -0.42
N HIS A 48 -11.36 10.06 -0.79
CA HIS A 48 -11.97 9.65 -2.05
C HIS A 48 -11.89 10.82 -3.04
N LEU A 49 -11.21 10.60 -4.15
CA LEU A 49 -10.95 11.62 -5.16
C LEU A 49 -11.75 11.35 -6.42
N SER A 50 -12.28 12.42 -7.04
CA SER A 50 -12.96 12.35 -8.35
C SER A 50 -12.80 13.66 -9.11
N GLY A 51 -13.22 13.69 -10.39
CA GLY A 51 -13.14 14.89 -11.22
C GLY A 51 -11.74 15.20 -11.75
N PHE A 52 -10.90 14.20 -11.94
CA PHE A 52 -9.57 14.31 -12.51
C PHE A 52 -9.37 13.29 -13.65
N GLU A 53 -8.38 13.52 -14.50
CA GLU A 53 -8.08 12.60 -15.60
C GLU A 53 -7.11 11.48 -15.17
N ARG A 54 -6.01 11.84 -14.48
CA ARG A 54 -4.94 10.92 -14.08
C ARG A 54 -4.43 11.26 -12.69
N VAL A 55 -4.19 10.24 -11.87
CA VAL A 55 -3.66 10.41 -10.49
C VAL A 55 -2.24 10.97 -10.51
N ASP A 56 -1.41 10.53 -11.46
CA ASP A 56 -0.02 10.94 -11.58
C ASP A 56 0.18 12.40 -12.04
N SER A 57 -0.89 13.03 -12.56
CA SER A 57 -0.87 14.47 -12.87
C SER A 57 -1.07 15.38 -11.65
N MET A 58 -1.44 14.81 -10.50
CA MET A 58 -1.65 15.59 -9.29
C MET A 58 -0.31 15.92 -8.62
N GLU A 59 -0.11 17.19 -8.25
CA GLU A 59 1.08 17.65 -7.55
C GLU A 59 1.31 16.88 -6.24
N ALA A 60 0.24 16.64 -5.46
CA ALA A 60 0.30 15.89 -4.22
C ALA A 60 0.77 14.44 -4.43
N PHE A 61 0.38 13.79 -5.54
CA PHE A 61 0.86 12.45 -5.87
C PHE A 61 2.32 12.46 -6.32
N ALA A 62 2.68 13.37 -7.24
CA ALA A 62 4.04 13.49 -7.75
C ALA A 62 5.07 13.77 -6.64
N ARG A 63 4.66 14.55 -5.62
CA ARG A 63 5.47 14.83 -4.43
C ARG A 63 5.45 13.72 -3.36
N GLY A 64 4.85 12.57 -3.64
CA GLY A 64 4.79 11.45 -2.71
C GLY A 64 3.84 11.66 -1.52
N ARG A 65 2.96 12.68 -1.55
CA ARG A 65 2.00 12.96 -0.47
C ARG A 65 0.80 12.04 -0.47
N LEU A 66 0.58 11.33 -1.57
CA LEU A 66 -0.54 10.41 -1.76
C LEU A 66 -0.07 9.04 -2.25
N GLN A 67 -0.76 8.00 -1.79
CA GLN A 67 -0.66 6.64 -2.31
C GLN A 67 -2.05 6.14 -2.69
N VAL A 68 -2.20 5.59 -3.89
CA VAL A 68 -3.45 4.91 -4.28
C VAL A 68 -3.58 3.65 -3.43
N GLN A 69 -4.61 3.59 -2.61
CA GLN A 69 -4.87 2.47 -1.70
C GLN A 69 -6.31 2.53 -1.22
N ASP A 70 -7.02 1.40 -1.30
CA ASP A 70 -8.37 1.29 -0.76
C ASP A 70 -8.37 1.22 0.78
N GLU A 71 -9.43 1.71 1.42
CA GLU A 71 -9.54 1.68 2.88
C GLU A 71 -9.51 0.25 3.45
N SER A 72 -10.06 -0.74 2.74
CA SER A 72 -9.93 -2.15 3.12
C SER A 72 -8.47 -2.63 3.15
N SER A 73 -7.65 -2.12 2.24
CA SER A 73 -6.20 -2.39 2.21
C SER A 73 -5.46 -1.64 3.33
N MET A 74 -5.90 -0.43 3.70
CA MET A 74 -5.37 0.32 4.86
C MET A 74 -5.67 -0.39 6.18
N LEU A 75 -6.80 -1.11 6.26
CA LEU A 75 -7.20 -1.85 7.46
C LEU A 75 -6.15 -2.89 7.87
N VAL A 76 -5.45 -3.49 6.91
CA VAL A 76 -4.35 -4.45 7.19
C VAL A 76 -3.29 -3.81 8.09
N GLY A 77 -2.80 -2.62 7.74
CA GLY A 77 -1.86 -1.89 8.59
C GLY A 77 -2.46 -1.51 9.94
N ALA A 78 -3.70 -1.01 9.96
CA ALA A 78 -4.34 -0.57 11.20
C ALA A 78 -4.52 -1.70 12.22
N VAL A 79 -4.83 -2.94 11.78
CA VAL A 79 -5.03 -4.09 12.68
C VAL A 79 -3.74 -4.85 12.98
N SER A 80 -2.66 -4.62 12.24
CA SER A 80 -1.37 -5.32 12.43
C SER A 80 -0.71 -5.01 13.76
N GLY A 81 -1.03 -3.88 14.37
CA GLY A 81 -0.42 -3.43 15.62
C GLY A 81 1.02 -2.94 15.48
N ILE A 82 1.46 -2.59 14.26
CA ILE A 82 2.79 -2.04 14.00
C ILE A 82 3.06 -0.81 14.88
N LYS A 83 4.25 -0.78 15.49
CA LYS A 83 4.71 0.29 16.37
C LYS A 83 6.10 0.80 15.92
N PRO A 84 6.43 2.07 16.23
CA PRO A 84 7.76 2.59 15.97
C PRO A 84 8.87 1.69 16.52
N GLY A 85 9.94 1.52 15.74
CA GLY A 85 11.13 0.72 16.09
C GLY A 85 11.04 -0.77 15.76
N GLN A 86 9.90 -1.24 15.26
CA GLN A 86 9.70 -2.65 14.91
C GLN A 86 10.27 -3.01 13.53
N GLU A 87 10.46 -4.31 13.31
CA GLU A 87 10.81 -4.92 12.03
C GLU A 87 9.56 -5.54 11.40
N VAL A 88 9.27 -5.16 10.15
CA VAL A 88 8.09 -5.61 9.40
C VAL A 88 8.53 -6.32 8.13
N LEU A 89 7.99 -7.51 7.87
CA LEU A 89 8.18 -8.26 6.62
C LEU A 89 6.89 -8.28 5.80
N ASP A 90 6.94 -7.80 4.56
CA ASP A 90 5.85 -7.89 3.58
C ASP A 90 6.27 -8.85 2.45
N VAL A 91 5.69 -10.05 2.41
CA VAL A 91 6.16 -11.15 1.55
C VAL A 91 5.66 -11.11 0.11
N CYS A 92 4.61 -10.32 -0.17
CA CYS A 92 4.02 -10.12 -1.50
C CYS A 92 3.67 -8.64 -1.69
N ALA A 93 4.69 -7.79 -1.59
CA ALA A 93 4.52 -6.37 -1.33
C ALA A 93 4.04 -5.52 -2.53
N ALA A 94 4.35 -5.91 -3.77
CA ALA A 94 4.08 -5.07 -4.94
C ALA A 94 2.59 -4.71 -5.11
N PRO A 95 2.28 -3.46 -5.44
CA PRO A 95 3.17 -2.34 -5.79
C PRO A 95 3.73 -1.54 -4.58
N GLY A 96 3.58 -2.00 -3.34
CA GLY A 96 4.17 -1.38 -2.15
C GLY A 96 3.18 -0.64 -1.24
N GLY A 97 1.87 -0.65 -1.54
CA GLY A 97 0.89 0.13 -0.77
C GLY A 97 0.84 -0.22 0.72
N LYS A 98 0.91 -1.52 1.07
CA LYS A 98 0.91 -1.99 2.47
C LYS A 98 2.24 -1.73 3.16
N SER A 99 3.36 -1.94 2.46
CA SER A 99 4.69 -1.59 2.95
C SER A 99 4.82 -0.08 3.24
N LEU A 100 4.32 0.79 2.35
CA LEU A 100 4.29 2.24 2.57
C LEU A 100 3.40 2.63 3.75
N HIS A 101 2.28 1.94 3.96
CA HIS A 101 1.45 2.17 5.15
C HIS A 101 2.17 1.73 6.43
N ALA A 102 2.89 0.60 6.38
CA ALA A 102 3.75 0.18 7.49
C ALA A 102 4.84 1.24 7.79
N ALA A 103 5.45 1.85 6.76
CA ALA A 103 6.41 2.94 6.94
C ALA A 103 5.82 4.14 7.69
N ASP A 104 4.58 4.54 7.38
CA ASP A 104 3.89 5.59 8.12
C ASP A 104 3.69 5.22 9.60
N LEU A 105 3.31 3.96 9.88
CA LEU A 105 3.08 3.47 11.24
C LEU A 105 4.39 3.34 12.05
N LEU A 106 5.50 3.03 11.38
CA LEU A 106 6.83 3.00 11.98
C LEU A 106 7.38 4.39 12.29
N ALA A 107 6.77 5.46 11.76
CA ALA A 107 7.12 6.85 12.02
C ALA A 107 8.63 7.15 11.82
N GLY A 108 9.22 6.64 10.73
CA GLY A 108 10.62 6.83 10.37
C GLY A 108 11.62 6.04 11.23
N THR A 109 11.15 5.04 11.98
CA THR A 109 11.99 4.17 12.83
C THR A 109 11.73 2.69 12.47
N GLY A 110 12.65 1.80 12.85
CA GLY A 110 12.53 0.39 12.46
C GLY A 110 12.87 0.13 10.99
N VAL A 111 12.54 -1.05 10.49
CA VAL A 111 12.87 -1.49 9.12
C VAL A 111 11.71 -2.25 8.51
N ILE A 112 11.52 -2.06 7.20
CA ILE A 112 10.57 -2.84 6.40
C ILE A 112 11.35 -3.68 5.41
N PHE A 113 11.11 -4.99 5.41
CA PHE A 113 11.59 -5.92 4.39
C PHE A 113 10.45 -6.17 3.41
N SER A 114 10.54 -5.57 2.21
CA SER A 114 9.51 -5.71 1.19
C SER A 114 9.96 -6.65 0.10
N CYS A 115 9.20 -7.72 -0.10
CA CYS A 115 9.54 -8.81 -1.00
C CYS A 115 8.51 -8.97 -2.12
N ASP A 116 8.97 -9.34 -3.30
CA ASP A 116 8.08 -9.88 -4.33
C ASP A 116 8.85 -10.85 -5.25
N LEU A 117 8.10 -11.65 -6.03
CA LEU A 117 8.62 -12.76 -6.82
C LEU A 117 9.49 -12.29 -7.99
N SER A 118 9.13 -11.22 -8.68
CA SER A 118 9.78 -10.76 -9.90
C SER A 118 10.51 -9.43 -9.72
N GLU A 119 11.58 -9.24 -10.47
CA GLU A 119 12.35 -8.00 -10.48
C GLU A 119 11.51 -6.79 -10.88
N THR A 120 10.61 -6.95 -11.86
CA THR A 120 9.67 -5.88 -12.27
C THR A 120 8.78 -5.44 -11.11
N LYS A 121 8.29 -6.37 -10.30
CA LYS A 121 7.46 -6.05 -9.12
C LYS A 121 8.27 -5.38 -8.02
N VAL A 122 9.49 -5.84 -7.76
CA VAL A 122 10.41 -5.19 -6.81
C VAL A 122 10.73 -3.77 -7.26
N HIS A 123 10.94 -3.55 -8.57
CA HIS A 123 11.15 -2.21 -9.11
C HIS A 123 9.95 -1.28 -8.88
N LEU A 124 8.72 -1.77 -9.04
CA LEU A 124 7.51 -0.99 -8.72
C LEU A 124 7.46 -0.56 -7.23
N ILE A 125 7.90 -1.44 -6.33
CA ILE A 125 8.00 -1.10 -4.90
C ILE A 125 9.05 0.01 -4.73
N GLN A 126 10.22 -0.14 -5.35
CA GLN A 126 11.30 0.84 -5.28
C GLN A 126 10.84 2.22 -5.75
N GLU A 127 10.24 2.31 -6.95
CA GLU A 127 9.71 3.58 -7.49
C GLU A 127 8.75 4.27 -6.51
N ASN A 128 7.87 3.52 -5.86
CA ASN A 128 6.95 4.07 -4.88
C ASN A 128 7.66 4.51 -3.59
N MET A 129 8.66 3.76 -3.10
CA MET A 129 9.47 4.16 -1.94
C MET A 129 10.25 5.45 -2.23
N GLU A 130 10.91 5.54 -3.39
CA GLU A 130 11.63 6.74 -3.83
C GLU A 130 10.70 7.95 -3.96
N ARG A 131 9.55 7.78 -4.63
CA ARG A 131 8.54 8.84 -4.80
C ARG A 131 8.02 9.36 -3.47
N THR A 132 7.84 8.49 -2.49
CA THR A 132 7.30 8.83 -1.16
C THR A 132 8.37 9.18 -0.13
N GLY A 133 9.66 9.06 -0.49
CA GLY A 133 10.78 9.40 0.38
C GLY A 133 10.97 8.44 1.55
N VAL A 134 10.51 7.19 1.44
CA VAL A 134 10.74 6.16 2.45
C VAL A 134 12.13 5.56 2.24
N ASP A 135 13.02 5.69 3.23
CA ASP A 135 14.44 5.28 3.20
C ASP A 135 14.78 4.10 4.13
N HIS A 136 13.85 3.70 4.99
CA HIS A 136 14.01 2.59 5.94
C HIS A 136 13.32 1.31 5.46
N CYS A 137 13.40 1.04 4.14
CA CYS A 137 12.87 -0.15 3.49
C CYS A 137 13.97 -0.89 2.74
N GLU A 138 14.10 -2.18 2.99
CA GLU A 138 14.96 -3.09 2.25
C GLU A 138 14.13 -3.92 1.26
N LEU A 139 14.58 -3.99 0.01
CA LEU A 139 13.86 -4.65 -1.07
C LEU A 139 14.51 -5.97 -1.44
N TYR A 140 13.71 -7.02 -1.56
CA TYR A 140 14.18 -8.34 -1.92
C TYR A 140 13.36 -8.97 -3.05
N ARG A 141 14.04 -9.47 -4.08
CA ARG A 141 13.42 -10.43 -4.99
C ARG A 141 13.41 -11.78 -4.29
N GLN A 142 12.26 -12.19 -3.77
CA GLN A 142 12.10 -13.40 -2.99
C GLN A 142 10.83 -14.16 -3.40
N ASN A 143 10.96 -15.47 -3.58
CA ASN A 143 9.80 -16.35 -3.71
C ASN A 143 9.29 -16.70 -2.31
N ALA A 144 8.10 -16.24 -1.96
CA ALA A 144 7.51 -16.45 -0.63
C ALA A 144 7.26 -17.94 -0.28
N ARG A 145 7.25 -18.83 -1.28
CA ARG A 145 7.20 -20.30 -1.09
C ARG A 145 8.50 -20.89 -0.59
N ILE A 146 9.59 -20.11 -0.58
CA ILE A 146 10.91 -20.58 -0.16
C ILE A 146 11.27 -19.92 1.17
N LEU A 147 11.21 -20.71 2.25
CA LEU A 147 11.55 -20.25 3.58
C LEU A 147 13.02 -19.80 3.66
N ARG A 148 13.24 -18.56 4.06
CA ARG A 148 14.54 -18.03 4.44
C ARG A 148 14.79 -18.31 5.93
N LYS A 149 15.77 -19.14 6.22
CA LYS A 149 16.08 -19.56 7.59
C LYS A 149 16.57 -18.40 8.48
N ASP A 150 17.22 -17.40 7.88
CA ASP A 150 17.69 -16.19 8.54
C ASP A 150 16.54 -15.22 8.94
N TRP A 151 15.33 -15.46 8.45
CA TRP A 151 14.14 -14.66 8.79
C TRP A 151 13.20 -15.33 9.80
N ILE A 152 13.52 -16.56 10.23
CA ILE A 152 12.73 -17.24 11.26
C ILE A 152 12.90 -16.49 12.59
N ASP A 153 11.78 -16.12 13.20
CA ASP A 153 11.72 -15.37 14.47
C ASP A 153 12.51 -14.03 14.47
N SER A 154 12.71 -13.42 13.27
CA SER A 154 13.52 -12.21 13.11
C SER A 154 12.71 -10.93 12.99
N VAL A 155 11.39 -11.01 12.78
CA VAL A 155 10.54 -9.83 12.57
C VAL A 155 9.40 -9.79 13.58
N ASP A 156 8.94 -8.56 13.90
CA ASP A 156 7.84 -8.34 14.84
C ASP A 156 6.47 -8.54 14.17
N VAL A 157 6.36 -8.15 12.90
CA VAL A 157 5.10 -8.21 12.14
C VAL A 157 5.36 -8.75 10.74
N LEU A 158 4.53 -9.73 10.33
CA LEU A 158 4.51 -10.25 8.97
C LEU A 158 3.21 -9.87 8.28
N ILE A 159 3.32 -9.27 7.09
CA ILE A 159 2.21 -8.98 6.19
C ILE A 159 2.22 -10.02 5.07
N ALA A 160 1.11 -10.75 4.93
CA ALA A 160 0.92 -11.76 3.89
C ALA A 160 -0.32 -11.42 3.05
N ASP A 161 -0.17 -10.43 2.16
CA ASP A 161 -1.20 -10.10 1.15
C ASP A 161 -0.97 -10.95 -0.10
N LEU A 162 -1.42 -12.18 -0.04
CA LEU A 162 -1.10 -13.21 -1.00
C LEU A 162 -1.84 -13.02 -2.33
N PRO A 163 -1.30 -13.54 -3.45
CA PRO A 163 -2.00 -13.52 -4.73
C PRO A 163 -3.42 -14.07 -4.60
N CYS A 164 -4.39 -13.36 -5.16
CA CYS A 164 -5.80 -13.72 -5.10
C CYS A 164 -6.49 -13.51 -6.45
N SER A 165 -7.75 -13.96 -6.56
CA SER A 165 -8.56 -13.83 -7.78
C SER A 165 -8.98 -12.40 -8.12
N GLY A 166 -8.85 -11.46 -7.19
CA GLY A 166 -9.31 -10.09 -7.35
C GLY A 166 -10.84 -9.92 -7.33
N LEU A 167 -11.61 -10.97 -7.05
CA LEU A 167 -13.08 -10.91 -7.02
C LEU A 167 -13.64 -9.87 -6.06
N GLY A 168 -12.90 -9.51 -5.01
CA GLY A 168 -13.28 -8.47 -4.06
C GLY A 168 -13.33 -7.05 -4.64
N VAL A 169 -12.71 -6.81 -5.81
CA VAL A 169 -12.62 -5.49 -6.46
C VAL A 169 -13.37 -5.43 -7.81
N ILE A 170 -14.28 -6.34 -8.07
CA ILE A 170 -15.10 -6.41 -9.30
C ILE A 170 -15.79 -5.07 -9.61
N GLY A 171 -16.22 -4.33 -8.59
CA GLY A 171 -16.87 -3.04 -8.75
C GLY A 171 -16.02 -1.99 -9.48
N GLY A 172 -14.69 -2.07 -9.34
CA GLY A 172 -13.73 -1.19 -10.01
C GLY A 172 -13.07 -1.79 -11.25
N LYS A 173 -13.10 -3.13 -11.40
CA LYS A 173 -12.46 -3.89 -12.48
C LYS A 173 -13.41 -4.97 -12.99
N CYS A 174 -14.40 -4.55 -13.77
CA CYS A 174 -15.51 -5.43 -14.24
C CYS A 174 -15.06 -6.59 -15.13
N ASP A 175 -13.89 -6.50 -15.75
CA ASP A 175 -13.28 -7.52 -16.59
C ASP A 175 -12.86 -8.80 -15.82
N ILE A 176 -12.55 -8.67 -14.53
CA ILE A 176 -12.13 -9.78 -13.66
C ILE A 176 -13.15 -10.92 -13.69
N LYS A 177 -14.45 -10.63 -13.66
CA LYS A 177 -15.51 -11.65 -13.66
C LYS A 177 -15.56 -12.51 -14.94
N TYR A 178 -14.99 -12.01 -16.06
CA TYR A 178 -14.98 -12.73 -17.34
C TYR A 178 -13.71 -13.56 -17.52
N HIS A 179 -12.67 -13.31 -16.72
CA HIS A 179 -11.36 -13.96 -16.83
C HIS A 179 -11.05 -14.89 -15.66
N THR A 180 -11.90 -14.93 -14.61
CA THR A 180 -11.70 -15.81 -13.45
C THR A 180 -12.55 -17.07 -13.59
N HIS A 181 -11.92 -18.22 -13.71
CA HIS A 181 -12.54 -19.53 -13.72
C HIS A 181 -12.39 -20.22 -12.35
N ARG A 182 -13.18 -21.27 -12.11
CA ARG A 182 -13.15 -22.02 -10.85
C ARG A 182 -11.80 -22.69 -10.62
N GLU A 183 -11.18 -23.18 -11.68
CA GLU A 183 -9.86 -23.80 -11.66
C GLU A 183 -8.78 -22.83 -11.17
N ASP A 184 -8.84 -21.56 -11.61
CA ASP A 184 -7.91 -20.50 -11.16
C ASP A 184 -8.02 -20.27 -9.64
N ILE A 185 -9.22 -20.39 -9.07
CA ILE A 185 -9.44 -20.23 -7.62
C ILE A 185 -8.80 -21.38 -6.85
N ASP A 186 -8.92 -22.62 -7.35
CA ASP A 186 -8.32 -23.80 -6.72
C ASP A 186 -6.79 -23.77 -6.80
N GLU A 187 -6.22 -23.32 -7.94
CA GLU A 187 -4.79 -23.08 -8.10
C GLU A 187 -4.26 -21.99 -7.16
N LEU A 188 -4.97 -20.86 -7.05
CA LEU A 188 -4.62 -19.78 -6.14
C LEU A 188 -4.69 -20.23 -4.68
N ALA A 189 -5.70 -20.99 -4.30
CA ALA A 189 -5.83 -21.54 -2.94
C ALA A 189 -4.70 -22.52 -2.61
N SER A 190 -4.21 -23.28 -3.61
CA SER A 190 -3.04 -24.14 -3.46
C SER A 190 -1.76 -23.32 -3.26
N LEU A 191 -1.55 -22.31 -4.11
CA LEU A 191 -0.42 -21.38 -4.03
C LEU A 191 -0.37 -20.67 -2.68
N GLN A 192 -1.51 -20.15 -2.20
CA GLN A 192 -1.60 -19.48 -0.90
C GLN A 192 -1.23 -20.38 0.29
N ARG A 193 -1.50 -21.69 0.17
CA ARG A 193 -1.10 -22.67 1.20
C ARG A 193 0.38 -23.03 1.17
N GLU A 194 1.05 -22.81 0.04
CA GLU A 194 2.48 -23.06 -0.11
C GLU A 194 3.34 -21.87 0.34
N ILE A 195 2.72 -20.68 0.42
CA ILE A 195 3.31 -19.46 0.95
C ILE A 195 3.11 -19.41 2.47
#